data_f38b509cde1a252678e5c12f95b428f0
#
_entry.id   f38b509cde1a252678e5c12f95b428f0
#
_cell.length_a   1.000
_cell.length_b   1.000
_cell.length_c   1.000
_cell.angle_alpha   90.00
_cell.angle_beta   90.00
_cell.angle_gamma   90.00
#
_symmetry.space_group_name_H-M   'P 1'
#
loop_
_entity.id
_entity.type
_entity.pdbx_description
1 polymer ?
#
loop_
_entity_poly.entity_id
_entity_poly.type
_entity_poly.pdbx_seq_one_letter_code
_entity_poly.pdbx_strand_id
1 'polypeptide(L)'
;MAGPTYDESAIIDVRALTKSYGQVRAVAGVDLRIGRGEVFAMLGPNGAGKTSTVEILEGYRQRDGGEVRVLGLDPAKQGRLLKQQIGIVLQSTGVDQYLSVAETIVMYSGYYPHPRPVDEVIELVGLAHKRNSRVVKLSGGQ
;
A
#
# COMPACT_ATOMS: atom_id res chain seq x y z
N MET A 1 -6.96 26.17 20.16
CA MET A 1 -7.57 25.69 18.91
C MET A 1 -7.63 24.16 19.00
N ALA A 2 -8.82 23.57 19.00
CA ALA A 2 -8.95 22.12 18.95
C ALA A 2 -8.40 21.67 17.59
N GLY A 3 -7.48 20.71 17.59
CA GLY A 3 -7.00 20.08 16.36
C GLY A 3 -8.16 19.36 15.65
N PRO A 4 -8.02 19.07 14.36
CA PRO A 4 -9.06 18.37 13.61
C PRO A 4 -9.36 17.04 14.29
N THR A 5 -10.63 16.84 14.65
CA THR A 5 -11.14 15.55 15.16
C THR A 5 -11.12 14.55 14.03
N TYR A 6 -10.18 13.61 14.07
CA TYR A 6 -10.20 12.46 13.18
C TYR A 6 -11.24 11.44 13.64
N ASP A 7 -11.94 10.84 12.70
CA ASP A 7 -12.86 9.77 13.00
C ASP A 7 -12.08 8.46 13.21
N GLU A 8 -12.06 7.97 14.44
CA GLU A 8 -11.36 6.74 14.83
C GLU A 8 -11.90 5.47 14.13
N SER A 9 -13.10 5.56 13.53
CA SER A 9 -13.69 4.44 12.76
C SER A 9 -13.11 4.28 11.34
N ALA A 10 -12.51 5.35 10.79
CA ALA A 10 -11.89 5.32 9.47
C ALA A 10 -10.45 4.81 9.54
N ILE A 11 -10.10 3.84 8.71
CA ILE A 11 -8.71 3.38 8.54
C ILE A 11 -7.93 4.26 7.56
N ILE A 12 -8.63 4.93 6.62
CA ILE A 12 -8.08 5.98 5.77
C ILE A 12 -8.99 7.21 5.88
N ASP A 13 -8.41 8.35 6.24
CA ASP A 13 -9.06 9.66 6.29
C ASP A 13 -8.19 10.67 5.54
N VAL A 14 -8.71 11.22 4.45
CA VAL A 14 -8.02 12.18 3.56
C VAL A 14 -8.89 13.41 3.45
N ARG A 15 -8.29 14.60 3.64
CA ARG A 15 -9.00 15.87 3.56
C ARG A 15 -8.22 16.86 2.71
N ALA A 16 -8.89 17.41 1.70
CA ALA A 16 -8.37 18.42 0.78
C ALA A 16 -6.97 18.08 0.21
N LEU A 17 -6.73 16.80 -0.08
CA LEU A 17 -5.45 16.33 -0.59
C LEU A 17 -5.10 17.00 -1.92
N THR A 18 -3.92 17.58 -2.00
CA THR A 18 -3.40 18.19 -3.23
C THR A 18 -2.03 17.65 -3.59
N LYS A 19 -1.79 17.53 -4.91
CA LYS A 19 -0.49 17.19 -5.49
C LYS A 19 -0.35 17.79 -6.88
N SER A 20 0.78 18.45 -7.13
CA SER A 20 1.13 19.04 -8.44
C SER A 20 2.50 18.54 -8.90
N TYR A 21 2.68 18.52 -10.21
CA TYR A 21 3.95 18.26 -10.91
C TYR A 21 4.20 19.38 -11.91
N GLY A 22 5.05 20.33 -11.55
CA GLY A 22 5.20 21.57 -12.30
C GLY A 22 3.86 22.30 -12.40
N GLN A 23 3.39 22.52 -13.63
CA GLN A 23 2.10 23.18 -13.90
C GLN A 23 0.89 22.25 -13.86
N VAL A 24 1.10 20.94 -13.75
CA VAL A 24 0.01 19.94 -13.76
C VAL A 24 -0.46 19.67 -12.33
N ARG A 25 -1.71 20.00 -12.03
CA ARG A 25 -2.36 19.68 -10.77
C ARG A 25 -2.94 18.28 -10.84
N ALA A 26 -2.17 17.29 -10.42
CA ALA A 26 -2.54 15.88 -10.51
C ALA A 26 -3.61 15.47 -9.48
N VAL A 27 -3.60 16.06 -8.28
CA VAL A 27 -4.64 15.87 -7.26
C VAL A 27 -5.11 17.23 -6.79
N ALA A 28 -6.41 17.46 -6.84
CA ALA A 28 -6.99 18.80 -6.73
C ALA A 28 -8.01 18.94 -5.58
N GLY A 29 -7.62 18.59 -4.37
CA GLY A 29 -8.49 18.71 -3.18
C GLY A 29 -9.37 17.46 -3.01
N VAL A 30 -8.78 16.27 -3.01
CA VAL A 30 -9.52 15.02 -2.82
C VAL A 30 -9.81 14.81 -1.34
N ASP A 31 -11.07 14.50 -1.04
CA ASP A 31 -11.53 13.98 0.24
C ASP A 31 -11.89 12.51 0.08
N LEU A 32 -11.43 11.68 1.01
CA LEU A 32 -11.63 10.24 0.95
C LEU A 32 -11.72 9.69 2.37
N ARG A 33 -12.68 8.83 2.62
CA ARG A 33 -12.84 8.13 3.87
C ARG A 33 -13.16 6.67 3.63
N ILE A 34 -12.37 5.79 4.23
CA ILE A 34 -12.52 4.33 4.11
C ILE A 34 -12.56 3.72 5.50
N GLY A 35 -13.61 2.95 5.76
CA GLY A 35 -13.81 2.23 7.02
C GLY A 35 -13.04 0.92 7.11
N ARG A 36 -12.96 0.35 8.29
CA ARG A 36 -12.35 -0.97 8.52
C ARG A 36 -13.15 -2.06 7.80
N GLY A 37 -12.45 -2.95 7.07
CA GLY A 37 -13.06 -4.06 6.33
C GLY A 37 -13.74 -3.65 5.01
N GLU A 38 -13.69 -2.38 4.65
CA GLU A 38 -14.23 -1.88 3.39
C GLU A 38 -13.33 -2.22 2.21
N VAL A 39 -13.93 -2.64 1.10
CA VAL A 39 -13.27 -2.78 -0.20
C VAL A 39 -13.56 -1.54 -1.03
N PHE A 40 -12.55 -0.71 -1.22
CA PHE A 40 -12.66 0.53 -1.96
C PHE A 40 -11.95 0.47 -3.30
N ALA A 41 -12.61 0.91 -4.38
CA ALA A 41 -12.03 0.97 -5.73
C ALA A 41 -11.95 2.42 -6.21
N MET A 42 -10.76 2.85 -6.61
CA MET A 42 -10.52 4.17 -7.21
C MET A 42 -10.52 4.05 -8.73
N LEU A 43 -11.59 4.49 -9.37
CA LEU A 43 -11.78 4.45 -10.81
C LEU A 43 -11.61 5.85 -11.44
N GLY A 44 -11.25 5.89 -12.71
CA GLY A 44 -11.11 7.14 -13.46
C GLY A 44 -10.12 7.01 -14.63
N PRO A 45 -10.08 8.00 -15.52
CA PRO A 45 -9.18 8.01 -16.68
C PRO A 45 -7.70 8.06 -16.28
N ASN A 46 -6.81 7.79 -17.23
CA ASN A 46 -5.38 7.99 -17.02
C ASN A 46 -5.09 9.48 -16.77
N GLY A 47 -4.19 9.78 -15.84
CA GLY A 47 -3.91 11.16 -15.43
C GLY A 47 -4.86 11.73 -14.35
N ALA A 48 -5.91 11.02 -13.93
CA ALA A 48 -6.84 11.49 -12.89
C ALA A 48 -6.25 11.51 -11.45
N GLY A 49 -4.95 11.34 -11.28
CA GLY A 49 -4.29 11.41 -9.98
C GLY A 49 -4.39 10.14 -9.12
N LYS A 50 -4.98 9.05 -9.63
CA LYS A 50 -5.16 7.78 -8.88
C LYS A 50 -3.84 7.27 -8.30
N THR A 51 -2.85 7.07 -9.15
CA THR A 51 -1.52 6.58 -8.74
C THR A 51 -0.87 7.53 -7.72
N SER A 52 -0.92 8.84 -7.96
CA SER A 52 -0.37 9.83 -7.03
C SER A 52 -1.06 9.79 -5.67
N THR A 53 -2.39 9.60 -5.65
CA THR A 53 -3.15 9.46 -4.41
C THR A 53 -2.73 8.19 -3.66
N VAL A 54 -2.71 7.04 -4.34
CA VAL A 54 -2.30 5.76 -3.73
C VAL A 54 -0.87 5.84 -3.18
N GLU A 55 0.09 6.33 -3.97
CA GLU A 55 1.49 6.49 -3.54
C GLU A 55 1.66 7.43 -2.33
N ILE A 56 0.78 8.44 -2.19
CA ILE A 56 0.75 9.31 -1.00
C ILE A 56 0.22 8.54 0.21
N LEU A 57 -0.85 7.74 0.05
CA LEU A 57 -1.40 6.91 1.11
C LEU A 57 -0.39 5.86 1.61
N GLU A 58 0.42 5.31 0.71
CA GLU A 58 1.48 4.34 1.01
C GLU A 58 2.74 4.97 1.62
N GLY A 59 2.85 6.32 1.62
CA GLY A 59 4.02 7.04 2.08
C GLY A 59 5.23 6.97 1.15
N TYR A 60 5.01 6.68 -0.14
CA TYR A 60 6.04 6.75 -1.18
C TYR A 60 6.19 8.17 -1.75
N ARG A 61 5.12 8.95 -1.72
CA ARG A 61 5.08 10.29 -2.30
C ARG A 61 4.65 11.33 -1.27
N GLN A 62 5.28 12.49 -1.32
CA GLN A 62 4.89 13.63 -0.51
C GLN A 62 3.71 14.35 -1.15
N ARG A 63 2.70 14.69 -0.35
CA ARG A 63 1.63 15.61 -0.74
C ARG A 63 2.10 17.05 -0.71
N ASP A 64 1.42 17.94 -1.44
CA ASP A 64 1.70 19.38 -1.38
C ASP A 64 0.80 20.08 -0.35
N GLY A 65 -0.41 19.55 -0.12
CA GLY A 65 -1.35 20.07 0.87
C GLY A 65 -2.41 19.05 1.27
N GLY A 66 -3.23 19.45 2.23
CA GLY A 66 -4.25 18.61 2.82
C GLY A 66 -3.76 17.73 3.95
N GLU A 67 -4.66 16.96 4.51
CA GLU A 67 -4.40 16.05 5.62
C GLU A 67 -4.63 14.60 5.18
N VAL A 68 -3.76 13.70 5.64
CA VAL A 68 -3.86 12.27 5.32
C VAL A 68 -3.55 11.47 6.58
N ARG A 69 -4.44 10.52 6.88
CA ARG A 69 -4.24 9.50 7.91
C ARG A 69 -4.51 8.12 7.32
N VAL A 70 -3.62 7.22 7.57
CA VAL A 70 -3.76 5.78 7.24
C VAL A 70 -3.42 5.01 8.50
N LEU A 71 -4.34 4.19 9.00
CA LEU A 71 -4.22 3.52 10.30
C LEU A 71 -3.86 4.47 11.46
N GLY A 72 -4.39 5.70 11.43
CA GLY A 72 -4.08 6.75 12.40
C GLY A 72 -2.73 7.44 12.22
N LEU A 73 -1.89 6.97 11.29
CA LEU A 73 -0.55 7.51 11.02
C LEU A 73 -0.57 8.52 9.86
N ASP A 74 0.25 9.57 9.94
CA ASP A 74 0.51 10.45 8.80
C ASP A 74 1.60 9.83 7.90
N PRO A 75 1.29 9.41 6.65
CA PRO A 75 2.26 8.77 5.77
C PRO A 75 3.51 9.62 5.48
N ALA A 76 3.37 10.95 5.48
CA ALA A 76 4.48 11.86 5.23
C ALA A 76 5.46 11.95 6.41
N LYS A 77 4.98 11.72 7.63
CA LYS A 77 5.77 11.87 8.86
C LYS A 77 6.16 10.52 9.47
N GLN A 78 5.30 9.53 9.32
CA GLN A 78 5.39 8.22 9.98
C GLN A 78 5.43 7.06 8.97
N GLY A 79 5.91 7.32 7.75
CA GLY A 79 5.90 6.34 6.65
C GLY A 79 6.61 5.02 6.97
N ARG A 80 7.68 5.04 7.80
CA ARG A 80 8.35 3.81 8.23
C ARG A 80 7.45 2.93 9.10
N LEU A 81 6.73 3.54 10.04
CA LEU A 81 5.77 2.80 10.90
C LEU A 81 4.58 2.29 10.09
N LEU A 82 4.09 3.11 9.18
CA LEU A 82 2.99 2.74 8.29
C LEU A 82 3.34 1.52 7.44
N LYS A 83 4.52 1.50 6.81
CA LYS A 83 4.97 0.39 5.94
C LYS A 83 5.11 -0.95 6.67
N GLN A 84 5.22 -0.96 7.98
CA GLN A 84 5.19 -2.19 8.79
C GLN A 84 3.77 -2.74 9.02
N GLN A 85 2.74 -1.98 8.68
CA GLN A 85 1.33 -2.31 8.95
C GLN A 85 0.49 -2.48 7.69
N ILE A 86 1.03 -2.17 6.52
CA ILE A 86 0.33 -2.27 5.24
C ILE A 86 1.01 -3.28 4.33
N GLY A 87 0.22 -3.95 3.48
CA GLY A 87 0.69 -4.73 2.35
C GLY A 87 0.42 -3.99 1.05
N ILE A 88 1.35 -4.06 0.09
CA ILE A 88 1.24 -3.42 -1.21
C ILE A 88 1.42 -4.46 -2.29
N VAL A 89 0.46 -4.54 -3.22
CA VAL A 89 0.58 -5.37 -4.43
C VAL A 89 0.78 -4.43 -5.62
N LEU A 90 1.96 -4.50 -6.21
CA LEU A 90 2.32 -3.67 -7.36
C LEU A 90 1.75 -4.26 -8.66
N GLN A 91 1.46 -3.39 -9.62
CA GLN A 91 1.00 -3.79 -10.96
C GLN A 91 2.08 -4.55 -11.75
N SER A 92 3.36 -4.22 -11.52
CA SER A 92 4.52 -4.98 -12.00
C SER A 92 5.30 -5.48 -10.80
N THR A 93 5.45 -6.79 -10.69
CA THR A 93 6.16 -7.41 -9.57
C THR A 93 7.67 -7.17 -9.72
N GLY A 94 8.24 -6.37 -8.81
CA GLY A 94 9.70 -6.26 -8.64
C GLY A 94 10.28 -7.44 -7.85
N VAL A 95 9.64 -8.60 -7.91
CA VAL A 95 10.10 -9.82 -7.23
C VAL A 95 11.24 -10.43 -8.03
N ASP A 96 12.31 -10.83 -7.35
CA ASP A 96 13.42 -11.53 -7.99
C ASP A 96 12.92 -12.88 -8.57
N GLN A 97 13.00 -12.98 -9.88
CA GLN A 97 12.50 -14.12 -10.64
C GLN A 97 13.29 -15.41 -10.39
N TYR A 98 14.50 -15.32 -9.88
CA TYR A 98 15.37 -16.46 -9.62
C TYR A 98 15.19 -17.07 -8.24
N LEU A 99 14.61 -16.35 -7.30
CA LEU A 99 14.25 -16.88 -5.99
C LEU A 99 13.09 -17.87 -6.10
N SER A 100 13.10 -18.87 -5.23
CA SER A 100 11.93 -19.74 -5.01
C SER A 100 10.83 -19.00 -4.26
N VAL A 101 9.62 -19.56 -4.25
CA VAL A 101 8.49 -19.04 -3.45
C VAL A 101 8.89 -18.88 -1.99
N ALA A 102 9.51 -19.90 -1.39
CA ALA A 102 9.92 -19.85 0.01
C ALA A 102 10.99 -18.78 0.27
N GLU A 103 12.03 -18.69 -0.57
CA GLU A 103 13.08 -17.68 -0.44
C GLU A 103 12.53 -16.26 -0.59
N THR A 104 11.60 -16.06 -1.51
CA THR A 104 10.90 -14.78 -1.69
C THR A 104 10.17 -14.37 -0.41
N ILE A 105 9.39 -15.28 0.19
CA ILE A 105 8.64 -14.98 1.43
C ILE A 105 9.60 -14.72 2.58
N VAL A 106 10.71 -15.49 2.72
CA VAL A 106 11.76 -15.22 3.71
C VAL A 106 12.33 -13.82 3.54
N MET A 107 12.66 -13.41 2.33
CA MET A 107 13.21 -12.09 2.04
C MET A 107 12.23 -10.99 2.45
N TYR A 108 10.96 -11.10 2.04
CA TYR A 108 9.94 -10.08 2.37
C TYR A 108 9.55 -10.08 3.86
N SER A 109 9.64 -11.23 4.54
CA SER A 109 9.35 -11.32 5.98
C SER A 109 10.27 -10.40 6.82
N GLY A 110 11.49 -10.15 6.34
CA GLY A 110 12.44 -9.24 7.00
C GLY A 110 12.01 -7.78 7.06
N TYR A 111 10.97 -7.37 6.30
CA TYR A 111 10.43 -6.01 6.38
C TYR A 111 9.41 -5.81 7.51
N TYR A 112 8.94 -6.90 8.15
CA TYR A 112 7.91 -6.84 9.18
C TYR A 112 8.47 -7.23 10.54
N PRO A 113 8.10 -6.54 11.63
CA PRO A 113 8.59 -6.86 12.98
C PRO A 113 8.08 -8.19 13.52
N HIS A 114 6.90 -8.64 13.06
CA HIS A 114 6.23 -9.88 13.48
C HIS A 114 5.70 -10.64 12.26
N PRO A 115 6.60 -11.21 11.42
CA PRO A 115 6.17 -11.93 10.23
C PRO A 115 5.48 -13.25 10.60
N ARG A 116 4.54 -13.68 9.76
CA ARG A 116 3.99 -15.04 9.86
C ARG A 116 5.05 -16.08 9.47
N PRO A 117 4.96 -17.32 9.97
CA PRO A 117 5.78 -18.42 9.49
C PRO A 117 5.66 -18.61 7.97
N VAL A 118 6.80 -18.86 7.32
CA VAL A 118 6.86 -18.96 5.84
C VAL A 118 5.89 -20.00 5.29
N ASP A 119 5.83 -21.18 5.92
CA ASP A 119 4.99 -22.27 5.45
C ASP A 119 3.49 -21.95 5.62
N GLU A 120 3.11 -21.24 6.69
CA GLU A 120 1.74 -20.74 6.87
C GLU A 120 1.34 -19.78 5.73
N VAL A 121 2.25 -18.87 5.34
CA VAL A 121 1.99 -17.95 4.23
C VAL A 121 1.84 -18.70 2.91
N ILE A 122 2.70 -19.69 2.65
CA ILE A 122 2.66 -20.51 1.44
C ILE A 122 1.33 -21.29 1.34
N GLU A 123 0.87 -21.86 2.44
CA GLU A 123 -0.42 -22.55 2.51
C GLU A 123 -1.59 -21.60 2.29
N LEU A 124 -1.57 -20.43 2.94
CA LEU A 124 -2.61 -19.40 2.84
C LEU A 124 -2.85 -18.94 1.40
N VAL A 125 -1.79 -18.84 0.60
CA VAL A 125 -1.89 -18.45 -0.82
C VAL A 125 -2.01 -19.65 -1.77
N GLY A 126 -2.14 -20.87 -1.27
CA GLY A 126 -2.35 -22.08 -2.06
C GLY A 126 -1.12 -22.54 -2.86
N LEU A 127 0.08 -22.11 -2.49
CA LEU A 127 1.32 -22.42 -3.22
C LEU A 127 2.17 -23.53 -2.59
N ALA A 128 1.62 -24.37 -1.69
CA ALA A 128 2.35 -25.44 -1.03
C ALA A 128 3.08 -26.37 -2.03
N HIS A 129 2.41 -26.74 -3.12
CA HIS A 129 2.97 -27.56 -4.19
C HIS A 129 4.04 -26.84 -5.05
N LYS A 130 4.20 -25.54 -4.89
CA LYS A 130 5.18 -24.67 -5.59
C LYS A 130 6.25 -24.10 -4.68
N ARG A 131 6.32 -24.50 -3.42
CA ARG A 131 7.22 -23.98 -2.38
C ARG A 131 8.65 -23.75 -2.87
N ASN A 132 9.22 -24.70 -3.58
CA ASN A 132 10.60 -24.67 -4.09
C ASN A 132 10.67 -24.28 -5.57
N SER A 133 9.55 -23.90 -6.20
CA SER A 133 9.55 -23.43 -7.59
C SER A 133 10.06 -22.00 -7.65
N ARG A 134 10.87 -21.69 -8.67
CA ARG A 134 11.30 -20.29 -8.91
C ARG A 134 10.11 -19.44 -9.33
N VAL A 135 10.11 -18.18 -8.91
CA VAL A 135 9.03 -17.21 -9.21
C VAL A 135 8.79 -17.06 -10.70
N VAL A 136 9.83 -17.11 -11.53
CA VAL A 136 9.71 -17.06 -13.01
C VAL A 136 8.83 -18.17 -13.60
N LYS A 137 8.60 -19.27 -12.87
CA LYS A 137 7.76 -20.40 -13.31
C LYS A 137 6.31 -20.30 -12.85
N LEU A 138 5.95 -19.25 -12.14
CA LEU A 138 4.60 -18.99 -11.67
C LEU A 138 3.81 -18.27 -12.76
N SER A 139 2.49 -18.45 -12.76
CA SER A 139 1.60 -17.63 -13.58
C SER A 139 1.42 -16.24 -12.94
N GLY A 140 0.94 -15.26 -13.71
CA GLY A 140 0.70 -13.91 -13.20
C GLY A 140 -0.31 -13.83 -12.05
N GLY A 141 -1.17 -14.84 -11.87
CA GLY A 141 -2.10 -14.94 -10.74
C GLY A 141 -1.53 -15.67 -9.51
N GLN A 142 -0.42 -16.35 -9.67
CA GLN A 142 0.32 -17.02 -8.59
C GLN A 142 1.40 -16.13 -8.01
#